data_994935ae84e88e6f67c0abcc15b0610f
#
_entry.id   994935ae84e88e6f67c0abcc15b0610f
#
_cell.length_a   1.000
_cell.length_b   1.000
_cell.length_c   1.000
_cell.angle_alpha   90.00
_cell.angle_beta   90.00
_cell.angle_gamma   90.00
#
_symmetry.space_group_name_H-M   'P 1'
#
loop_
_entity.id
_entity.type
_entity.pdbx_description
1 polymer ?
#
loop_
_entity_poly.entity_id
_entity_poly.type
_entity_poly.pdbx_seq_one_letter_code
_entity_poly.pdbx_strand_id
1 'polypeptide(L)'
;METIETIINGYRARMQQADRTLDSLQRRIYRISTLRLLLFAAGVAGLIVLRSESWTVLAGIALVTFVPFVGLIQYHNRLFARKDYLEKEKEVNRQEAAALADYDTSAFDDGQDFADPAHLYTFDLDVFGPRSLFQYLNRTCTQPGKNRLAAWLGKHLEDKAAIEARQEAVRELATATGFRQRFRILGLLHKGKAADESELRAWAATPSTFRNHAVLRALPVLVTLLNATCFALMVADVLPGTAWGLLWFGCLTLSFCFTGRISRTQAVYGKKLQILGTYARLLHLMDGQPMHCPALKAIKDKIGGDRQEASLAIRRLDKLMNALD
;
A
#
# COMPACT_ATOMS: atom_id res chain seq x y z
N MET A 1 36.29 1.96 -9.52
CA MET A 1 35.57 1.91 -8.21
C MET A 1 34.99 3.29 -7.97
N GLU A 2 33.68 3.41 -7.80
CA GLU A 2 33.09 4.68 -7.36
C GLU A 2 33.61 4.99 -5.96
N THR A 3 33.99 6.24 -5.72
CA THR A 3 34.40 6.68 -4.39
C THR A 3 33.16 6.78 -3.48
N ILE A 4 33.33 6.58 -2.17
CA ILE A 4 32.24 6.72 -1.19
C ILE A 4 31.56 8.10 -1.34
N GLU A 5 32.35 9.13 -1.59
CA GLU A 5 31.85 10.49 -1.79
C GLU A 5 30.94 10.61 -3.02
N THR A 6 31.28 9.94 -4.13
CA THR A 6 30.40 9.89 -5.33
C THR A 6 29.06 9.24 -5.02
N ILE A 7 29.06 8.16 -4.22
CA ILE A 7 27.83 7.47 -3.80
C ILE A 7 26.98 8.36 -2.89
N ILE A 8 27.59 9.02 -1.90
CA ILE A 8 26.90 9.98 -1.01
C ILE A 8 26.27 11.11 -1.81
N ASN A 9 27.03 11.68 -2.75
CA ASN A 9 26.52 12.75 -3.61
C ASN A 9 25.37 12.28 -4.51
N GLY A 10 25.41 11.03 -4.95
CA GLY A 10 24.29 10.39 -5.66
C GLY A 10 23.00 10.33 -4.81
N TYR A 11 23.10 9.95 -3.55
CA TYR A 11 21.94 9.94 -2.62
C TYR A 11 21.44 11.36 -2.35
N ARG A 12 22.33 12.32 -2.13
CA ARG A 12 21.98 13.75 -1.91
C ARG A 12 21.28 14.34 -3.14
N ALA A 13 21.76 14.05 -4.34
CA ALA A 13 21.15 14.53 -5.58
C ALA A 13 19.71 13.98 -5.75
N ARG A 14 19.48 12.68 -5.49
CA ARG A 14 18.13 12.09 -5.52
C ARG A 14 17.21 12.70 -4.47
N MET A 15 17.70 12.97 -3.29
CA MET A 15 16.95 13.65 -2.22
C MET A 15 16.51 15.04 -2.66
N GLN A 16 17.40 15.84 -3.26
CA GLN A 16 17.08 17.17 -3.80
C GLN A 16 16.08 17.10 -4.95
N GLN A 17 16.20 16.10 -5.82
CA GLN A 17 15.25 15.89 -6.92
C GLN A 17 13.86 15.53 -6.38
N ALA A 18 13.77 14.66 -5.36
CA ALA A 18 12.52 14.34 -4.69
C ALA A 18 11.89 15.58 -4.07
N ASP A 19 12.66 16.44 -3.39
CA ASP A 19 12.17 17.70 -2.82
C ASP A 19 11.56 18.62 -3.87
N ARG A 20 12.28 18.91 -4.95
CA ARG A 20 11.76 19.75 -6.04
C ARG A 20 10.45 19.21 -6.62
N THR A 21 10.37 17.87 -6.75
CA THR A 21 9.18 17.20 -7.26
C THR A 21 8.03 17.30 -6.24
N LEU A 22 8.31 17.14 -4.95
CA LEU A 22 7.34 17.29 -3.87
C LEU A 22 6.73 18.70 -3.83
N ASP A 23 7.54 19.75 -3.95
CA ASP A 23 7.06 21.14 -3.98
C ASP A 23 6.09 21.36 -5.13
N SER A 24 6.41 20.85 -6.33
CA SER A 24 5.56 20.97 -7.50
C SER A 24 4.25 20.17 -7.34
N LEU A 25 4.34 18.98 -6.73
CA LEU A 25 3.22 18.09 -6.48
C LEU A 25 2.28 18.66 -5.43
N GLN A 26 2.82 19.26 -4.37
CA GLN A 26 2.03 19.87 -3.31
C GLN A 26 1.20 21.06 -3.82
N ARG A 27 1.77 21.87 -4.73
CA ARG A 27 1.01 22.93 -5.43
C ARG A 27 -0.12 22.35 -6.29
N ARG A 28 0.11 21.22 -6.95
CA ARG A 28 -0.95 20.53 -7.72
C ARG A 28 -2.05 19.98 -6.82
N ILE A 29 -1.69 19.33 -5.72
CA ILE A 29 -2.63 18.81 -4.71
C ILE A 29 -3.52 19.94 -4.19
N TYR A 30 -2.92 21.08 -3.84
CA TYR A 30 -3.67 22.25 -3.36
C TYR A 30 -4.66 22.75 -4.42
N ARG A 31 -4.24 22.92 -5.68
CA ARG A 31 -5.12 23.37 -6.77
C ARG A 31 -6.30 22.41 -6.99
N ILE A 32 -6.04 21.09 -6.96
CA ILE A 32 -7.10 20.08 -7.12
C ILE A 32 -8.07 20.09 -5.93
N SER A 33 -7.56 20.26 -4.71
CA SER A 33 -8.40 20.39 -3.51
C SER A 33 -9.31 21.62 -3.59
N THR A 34 -8.77 22.76 -4.01
CA THR A 34 -9.55 23.99 -4.20
C THR A 34 -10.59 23.83 -5.31
N LEU A 35 -10.19 23.24 -6.46
CA LEU A 35 -11.11 23.00 -7.56
C LEU A 35 -12.26 22.09 -7.15
N ARG A 36 -11.98 21.02 -6.38
CA ARG A 36 -12.99 20.10 -5.85
C ARG A 36 -13.97 20.82 -4.92
N LEU A 37 -13.47 21.69 -4.04
CA LEU A 37 -14.30 22.49 -3.13
C LEU A 37 -15.21 23.45 -3.91
N LEU A 38 -14.66 24.15 -4.91
CA LEU A 38 -15.41 25.08 -5.76
C LEU A 38 -16.48 24.35 -6.57
N LEU A 39 -16.15 23.19 -7.14
CA LEU A 39 -17.11 22.37 -7.89
C LEU A 39 -18.26 21.89 -7.00
N PHE A 40 -17.97 21.45 -5.78
CA PHE A 40 -18.96 21.06 -4.81
C PHE A 40 -19.86 22.24 -4.42
N ALA A 41 -19.27 23.39 -4.08
CA ALA A 41 -20.02 24.61 -3.72
C ALA A 41 -20.90 25.09 -4.87
N ALA A 42 -20.39 25.08 -6.12
CA ALA A 42 -21.16 25.44 -7.31
C ALA A 42 -22.34 24.49 -7.55
N GLY A 43 -22.13 23.17 -7.35
CA GLY A 43 -23.19 22.17 -7.46
C GLY A 43 -24.31 22.40 -6.45
N VAL A 44 -23.94 22.59 -5.18
CA VAL A 44 -24.91 22.89 -4.11
C VAL A 44 -25.65 24.21 -4.37
N ALA A 45 -24.93 25.26 -4.75
CA ALA A 45 -25.54 26.54 -5.09
C ALA A 45 -26.53 26.44 -6.28
N GLY A 46 -26.13 25.69 -7.33
CA GLY A 46 -26.97 25.42 -8.49
C GLY A 46 -28.26 24.70 -8.12
N LEU A 47 -28.20 23.67 -7.27
CA LEU A 47 -29.38 22.95 -6.79
C LEU A 47 -30.29 23.83 -5.93
N ILE A 48 -29.74 24.73 -5.12
CA ILE A 48 -30.54 25.66 -4.28
C ILE A 48 -31.22 26.71 -5.15
N VAL A 49 -30.48 27.32 -6.06
CA VAL A 49 -31.03 28.42 -6.92
C VAL A 49 -32.08 27.90 -7.88
N LEU A 50 -31.86 26.73 -8.46
CA LEU A 50 -32.72 26.13 -9.46
C LEU A 50 -33.73 25.12 -8.87
N ARG A 51 -33.99 25.18 -7.56
CA ARG A 51 -34.87 24.23 -6.85
C ARG A 51 -36.34 24.22 -7.37
N SER A 52 -36.78 25.28 -8.03
CA SER A 52 -38.10 25.41 -8.62
C SER A 52 -38.21 24.88 -10.05
N GLU A 53 -37.09 24.51 -10.65
CA GLU A 53 -37.03 23.95 -11.98
C GLU A 53 -37.44 22.47 -12.02
N SER A 54 -37.64 21.95 -13.25
CA SER A 54 -38.02 20.55 -13.42
C SER A 54 -36.98 19.59 -12.85
N TRP A 55 -37.41 18.41 -12.41
CA TRP A 55 -36.56 17.34 -11.89
C TRP A 55 -35.42 16.95 -12.84
N THR A 56 -35.66 17.00 -14.17
CA THR A 56 -34.64 16.69 -15.18
C THR A 56 -33.50 17.69 -15.17
N VAL A 57 -33.76 18.98 -14.91
CA VAL A 57 -32.74 20.02 -14.79
C VAL A 57 -31.92 19.80 -13.52
N LEU A 58 -32.55 19.51 -12.38
CA LEU A 58 -31.86 19.23 -11.12
C LEU A 58 -30.98 17.97 -11.22
N ALA A 59 -31.49 16.91 -11.84
CA ALA A 59 -30.73 15.70 -12.09
C ALA A 59 -29.53 15.95 -13.03
N GLY A 60 -29.71 16.78 -14.05
CA GLY A 60 -28.63 17.21 -14.95
C GLY A 60 -27.50 17.94 -14.21
N ILE A 61 -27.85 18.90 -13.34
CA ILE A 61 -26.88 19.64 -12.51
C ILE A 61 -26.14 18.68 -11.58
N ALA A 62 -26.88 17.79 -10.90
CA ALA A 62 -26.28 16.81 -10.00
C ALA A 62 -25.29 15.91 -10.75
N LEU A 63 -25.64 15.42 -11.94
CA LEU A 63 -24.77 14.57 -12.76
C LEU A 63 -23.52 15.31 -13.23
N VAL A 64 -23.68 16.53 -13.76
CA VAL A 64 -22.57 17.36 -14.28
C VAL A 64 -21.60 17.76 -13.18
N THR A 65 -22.07 17.92 -11.94
CA THR A 65 -21.20 18.22 -10.80
C THR A 65 -20.60 16.97 -10.15
N PHE A 66 -21.38 15.92 -9.98
CA PHE A 66 -20.96 14.70 -9.27
C PHE A 66 -19.94 13.88 -10.04
N VAL A 67 -20.09 13.69 -11.35
CA VAL A 67 -19.15 12.88 -12.14
C VAL A 67 -17.73 13.46 -12.15
N PRO A 68 -17.51 14.77 -12.46
CA PRO A 68 -16.18 15.36 -12.34
C PRO A 68 -15.65 15.38 -10.89
N PHE A 69 -16.53 15.55 -9.89
CA PHE A 69 -16.14 15.52 -8.48
C PHE A 69 -15.53 14.17 -8.08
N VAL A 70 -16.17 13.07 -8.49
CA VAL A 70 -15.62 11.71 -8.26
C VAL A 70 -14.29 11.51 -9.01
N GLY A 71 -14.20 11.97 -10.26
CA GLY A 71 -12.96 11.95 -11.02
C GLY A 71 -11.81 12.71 -10.33
N LEU A 72 -12.13 13.89 -9.77
CA LEU A 72 -11.16 14.69 -9.02
C LEU A 72 -10.73 14.01 -7.70
N ILE A 73 -11.62 13.27 -7.03
CA ILE A 73 -11.27 12.48 -5.84
C ILE A 73 -10.24 11.40 -6.22
N GLN A 74 -10.52 10.61 -7.27
CA GLN A 74 -9.61 9.55 -7.70
C GLN A 74 -8.25 10.11 -8.14
N TYR A 75 -8.25 11.23 -8.85
CA TYR A 75 -7.02 11.91 -9.25
C TYR A 75 -6.24 12.43 -8.03
N HIS A 76 -6.94 13.00 -7.05
CA HIS A 76 -6.35 13.46 -5.79
C HIS A 76 -5.67 12.32 -5.02
N ASN A 77 -6.34 11.16 -4.89
CA ASN A 77 -5.77 9.98 -4.24
C ASN A 77 -4.49 9.49 -4.94
N ARG A 78 -4.44 9.52 -6.28
CA ARG A 78 -3.21 9.19 -7.04
C ARG A 78 -2.07 10.18 -6.76
N LEU A 79 -2.38 11.47 -6.60
CA LEU A 79 -1.37 12.47 -6.27
C LEU A 79 -0.82 12.25 -4.85
N PHE A 80 -1.67 11.86 -3.88
CA PHE A 80 -1.23 11.52 -2.52
C PHE A 80 -0.36 10.27 -2.52
N ALA A 81 -0.76 9.20 -3.20
CA ALA A 81 0.08 8.01 -3.33
C ALA A 81 1.47 8.34 -3.92
N ARG A 82 1.52 9.26 -4.89
CA ARG A 82 2.79 9.75 -5.46
C ARG A 82 3.59 10.58 -4.46
N LYS A 83 2.92 11.39 -3.65
CA LYS A 83 3.54 12.16 -2.58
C LYS A 83 4.18 11.25 -1.55
N ASP A 84 3.44 10.25 -1.05
CA ASP A 84 3.93 9.28 -0.07
C ASP A 84 5.17 8.52 -0.59
N TYR A 85 5.15 8.15 -1.88
CA TYR A 85 6.31 7.52 -2.51
C TYR A 85 7.54 8.44 -2.51
N LEU A 86 7.40 9.71 -2.91
CA LEU A 86 8.51 10.67 -2.96
C LEU A 86 9.04 11.04 -1.55
N GLU A 87 8.17 11.13 -0.56
CA GLU A 87 8.56 11.33 0.84
C GLU A 87 9.39 10.15 1.35
N LYS A 88 8.98 8.91 1.00
CA LYS A 88 9.76 7.71 1.34
C LYS A 88 11.07 7.64 0.56
N GLU A 89 11.09 8.03 -0.71
CA GLU A 89 12.31 8.11 -1.51
C GLU A 89 13.32 9.09 -0.89
N LYS A 90 12.85 10.28 -0.49
CA LYS A 90 13.67 11.27 0.22
C LYS A 90 14.22 10.69 1.51
N GLU A 91 13.36 10.07 2.34
CA GLU A 91 13.73 9.50 3.62
C GLU A 91 14.77 8.38 3.48
N VAL A 92 14.55 7.44 2.52
CA VAL A 92 15.50 6.36 2.24
C VAL A 92 16.86 6.91 1.82
N ASN A 93 16.89 7.90 0.92
CA ASN A 93 18.15 8.49 0.46
C ASN A 93 18.85 9.30 1.59
N ARG A 94 18.09 9.96 2.45
CA ARG A 94 18.62 10.66 3.64
C ARG A 94 19.31 9.68 4.59
N GLN A 95 18.65 8.56 4.90
CA GLN A 95 19.18 7.52 5.78
C GLN A 95 20.46 6.89 5.21
N GLU A 96 20.51 6.59 3.91
CA GLU A 96 21.70 6.02 3.27
C GLU A 96 22.86 7.03 3.25
N ALA A 97 22.59 8.30 2.98
CA ALA A 97 23.60 9.34 2.99
C ALA A 97 24.21 9.53 4.40
N ALA A 98 23.37 9.55 5.45
CA ALA A 98 23.80 9.66 6.84
C ALA A 98 24.64 8.45 7.29
N ALA A 99 24.18 7.23 6.94
CA ALA A 99 24.88 6.00 7.27
C ALA A 99 26.29 5.91 6.64
N LEU A 100 26.46 6.46 5.41
CA LEU A 100 27.75 6.44 4.73
C LEU A 100 28.66 7.62 5.12
N ALA A 101 28.11 8.81 5.40
CA ALA A 101 28.89 9.98 5.74
C ALA A 101 29.35 9.97 7.20
N ASP A 102 28.41 9.64 8.11
CA ASP A 102 28.58 9.84 9.55
C ASP A 102 28.50 8.53 10.35
N TYR A 103 28.39 7.38 9.67
CA TYR A 103 28.10 6.08 10.29
C TYR A 103 26.83 6.10 11.16
N ASP A 104 25.90 7.03 10.88
CA ASP A 104 24.62 7.10 11.58
C ASP A 104 23.66 6.02 11.09
N THR A 105 23.59 4.94 11.85
CA THR A 105 22.71 3.80 11.59
C THR A 105 21.44 3.82 12.44
N SER A 106 21.19 4.87 13.22
CA SER A 106 20.07 4.97 14.18
C SER A 106 18.68 4.82 13.55
N ALA A 107 18.56 5.12 12.24
CA ALA A 107 17.31 4.96 11.48
C ALA A 107 17.00 3.50 11.12
N PHE A 108 17.93 2.57 11.30
CA PHE A 108 17.76 1.16 10.97
C PHE A 108 17.51 0.33 12.24
N ASP A 109 16.67 -0.69 12.10
CA ASP A 109 16.40 -1.65 13.17
C ASP A 109 17.71 -2.40 13.54
N ASP A 110 18.02 -2.42 14.82
CA ASP A 110 19.26 -2.95 15.35
C ASP A 110 19.28 -4.47 15.58
N GLY A 111 18.12 -5.12 15.45
CA GLY A 111 18.01 -6.56 15.65
C GLY A 111 18.21 -7.04 17.08
N GLN A 112 18.01 -6.16 18.08
CA GLN A 112 18.13 -6.52 19.50
C GLN A 112 17.29 -7.75 19.86
N ASP A 113 16.15 -7.97 19.17
CA ASP A 113 15.29 -9.15 19.35
C ASP A 113 15.99 -10.48 19.07
N PHE A 114 17.13 -10.48 18.37
CA PHE A 114 17.93 -11.65 18.00
C PHE A 114 19.19 -11.82 18.86
N ALA A 115 19.43 -10.92 19.81
CA ALA A 115 20.58 -11.03 20.71
C ALA A 115 20.39 -12.23 21.65
N ASP A 116 21.34 -13.17 21.59
CA ASP A 116 21.35 -14.38 22.42
C ASP A 116 22.73 -14.51 23.10
N PRO A 117 22.81 -14.32 24.42
CA PRO A 117 24.05 -14.46 25.17
C PRO A 117 24.66 -15.87 25.13
N ALA A 118 23.86 -16.89 24.82
CA ALA A 118 24.35 -18.29 24.75
C ALA A 118 24.87 -18.67 23.34
N HIS A 119 24.73 -17.77 22.35
CA HIS A 119 25.18 -18.05 20.99
C HIS A 119 26.72 -18.02 20.89
N LEU A 120 27.30 -18.93 20.10
CA LEU A 120 28.71 -19.16 20.00
C LEU A 120 29.60 -17.94 19.71
N TYR A 121 29.10 -16.96 18.96
CA TYR A 121 29.87 -15.80 18.54
C TYR A 121 29.07 -14.49 18.37
N THR A 122 27.76 -14.56 18.22
CA THR A 122 26.95 -13.35 17.84
C THR A 122 26.91 -12.34 18.97
N PHE A 123 26.96 -12.79 20.22
CA PHE A 123 26.98 -11.92 21.39
C PHE A 123 28.35 -11.28 21.59
N ASP A 124 29.42 -12.08 21.53
CA ASP A 124 30.80 -11.60 21.76
C ASP A 124 31.29 -10.65 20.65
N LEU A 125 30.73 -10.77 19.44
CA LEU A 125 31.09 -9.93 18.29
C LEU A 125 30.07 -8.76 18.05
N ASP A 126 29.19 -8.51 18.99
CA ASP A 126 28.16 -7.45 18.87
C ASP A 126 27.44 -7.47 17.50
N VAL A 127 27.06 -8.69 17.06
CA VAL A 127 26.40 -8.86 15.76
C VAL A 127 25.01 -8.23 15.76
N PHE A 128 24.31 -8.25 16.88
CA PHE A 128 22.96 -7.69 17.08
C PHE A 128 22.97 -6.61 18.16
N GLY A 129 22.06 -5.65 18.06
CA GLY A 129 21.93 -4.55 19.00
C GLY A 129 22.35 -3.19 18.41
N PRO A 130 22.36 -2.13 19.22
CA PRO A 130 22.71 -0.80 18.77
C PRO A 130 24.15 -0.72 18.26
N ARG A 131 24.36 -0.07 17.10
CA ARG A 131 25.64 0.08 16.40
C ARG A 131 26.28 -1.23 15.95
N SER A 132 25.51 -2.32 15.88
CA SER A 132 25.94 -3.65 15.50
C SER A 132 26.14 -3.80 13.98
N LEU A 133 26.77 -4.93 13.60
CA LEU A 133 26.89 -5.34 12.20
C LEU A 133 25.49 -5.50 11.55
N PHE A 134 24.53 -6.08 12.28
CA PHE A 134 23.16 -6.23 11.81
C PHE A 134 22.55 -4.86 11.47
N GLN A 135 22.63 -3.89 12.38
CA GLN A 135 22.08 -2.56 12.17
C GLN A 135 22.71 -1.86 10.96
N TYR A 136 24.02 -2.01 10.78
CA TYR A 136 24.74 -1.45 9.64
C TYR A 136 24.30 -2.07 8.31
N LEU A 137 24.03 -3.36 8.27
CA LEU A 137 23.61 -4.09 7.05
C LEU A 137 22.09 -4.05 6.81
N ASN A 138 21.29 -3.85 7.85
CA ASN A 138 19.85 -4.02 7.79
C ASN A 138 19.17 -2.97 6.90
N ARG A 139 18.74 -3.42 5.73
CA ARG A 139 17.92 -2.66 4.78
C ARG A 139 16.61 -3.38 4.50
N THR A 140 16.24 -4.32 5.38
CA THR A 140 15.03 -5.11 5.21
C THR A 140 13.78 -4.27 5.42
N CYS A 141 12.76 -4.52 4.61
CA CYS A 141 11.48 -3.82 4.67
C CYS A 141 10.32 -4.75 5.05
N THR A 142 10.60 -6.04 5.28
CA THR A 142 9.63 -7.06 5.68
C THR A 142 10.15 -7.86 6.86
N GLN A 143 9.24 -8.37 7.71
CA GLN A 143 9.66 -9.20 8.85
C GLN A 143 10.35 -10.50 8.42
N PRO A 144 9.88 -11.24 7.40
CA PRO A 144 10.61 -12.41 6.89
C PRO A 144 12.02 -12.08 6.40
N GLY A 145 12.20 -10.91 5.78
CA GLY A 145 13.52 -10.43 5.36
C GLY A 145 14.42 -10.15 6.56
N LYS A 146 13.91 -9.50 7.61
CA LYS A 146 14.63 -9.26 8.87
C LYS A 146 15.08 -10.58 9.50
N ASN A 147 14.15 -11.53 9.64
CA ASN A 147 14.46 -12.86 10.20
C ASN A 147 15.49 -13.62 9.35
N ARG A 148 15.42 -13.50 8.03
CA ARG A 148 16.39 -14.16 7.13
C ARG A 148 17.77 -13.54 7.24
N LEU A 149 17.90 -12.23 7.33
CA LEU A 149 19.18 -11.55 7.54
C LEU A 149 19.80 -11.96 8.87
N ALA A 150 19.00 -11.98 9.96
CA ALA A 150 19.46 -12.43 11.26
C ALA A 150 19.97 -13.90 11.21
N ALA A 151 19.20 -14.79 10.57
CA ALA A 151 19.60 -16.18 10.40
C ALA A 151 20.91 -16.33 9.58
N TRP A 152 21.16 -15.45 8.60
CA TRP A 152 22.40 -15.48 7.82
C TRP A 152 23.61 -14.98 8.61
N LEU A 153 23.41 -14.07 9.54
CA LEU A 153 24.48 -13.57 10.42
C LEU A 153 24.72 -14.51 11.61
N GLY A 154 23.66 -15.19 12.08
CA GLY A 154 23.77 -16.17 13.18
C GLY A 154 24.27 -17.55 12.75
N LYS A 155 24.18 -17.89 11.45
CA LYS A 155 24.67 -19.19 10.95
C LYS A 155 25.46 -19.00 9.66
N HIS A 156 26.76 -19.29 9.74
CA HIS A 156 27.64 -19.24 8.57
C HIS A 156 27.36 -20.40 7.59
N LEU A 157 27.77 -20.21 6.34
CA LEU A 157 27.74 -21.25 5.32
C LEU A 157 29.05 -22.04 5.39
N GLU A 158 28.95 -23.36 5.29
CA GLU A 158 30.09 -24.27 5.29
C GLU A 158 30.49 -24.73 3.87
N ASP A 159 29.53 -24.74 2.96
CA ASP A 159 29.73 -25.13 1.58
C ASP A 159 30.30 -23.99 0.73
N LYS A 160 31.45 -24.24 0.09
CA LYS A 160 32.13 -23.26 -0.78
C LYS A 160 31.28 -22.82 -1.94
N ALA A 161 30.58 -23.75 -2.60
CA ALA A 161 29.74 -23.42 -3.76
C ALA A 161 28.56 -22.50 -3.37
N ALA A 162 27.95 -22.73 -2.20
CA ALA A 162 26.91 -21.88 -1.66
C ALA A 162 27.42 -20.47 -1.30
N ILE A 163 28.65 -20.36 -0.79
CA ILE A 163 29.28 -19.07 -0.50
C ILE A 163 29.52 -18.29 -1.79
N GLU A 164 30.12 -18.93 -2.80
CA GLU A 164 30.42 -18.30 -4.10
C GLU A 164 29.15 -17.85 -4.82
N ALA A 165 28.10 -18.69 -4.84
CA ALA A 165 26.80 -18.35 -5.41
C ALA A 165 26.15 -17.14 -4.71
N ARG A 166 26.29 -17.05 -3.38
CA ARG A 166 25.80 -15.87 -2.62
C ARG A 166 26.60 -14.63 -2.95
N GLN A 167 27.92 -14.73 -3.06
CA GLN A 167 28.80 -13.61 -3.43
C GLN A 167 28.47 -13.09 -4.83
N GLU A 168 28.21 -13.97 -5.80
CA GLU A 168 27.82 -13.61 -7.14
C GLU A 168 26.48 -12.85 -7.14
N ALA A 169 25.48 -13.36 -6.40
CA ALA A 169 24.20 -12.69 -6.24
C ALA A 169 24.33 -11.30 -5.60
N VAL A 170 25.18 -11.14 -4.60
CA VAL A 170 25.47 -9.85 -3.96
C VAL A 170 26.14 -8.89 -4.95
N ARG A 171 27.11 -9.34 -5.75
CA ARG A 171 27.76 -8.49 -6.77
C ARG A 171 26.76 -7.99 -7.81
N GLU A 172 25.88 -8.86 -8.31
CA GLU A 172 24.85 -8.46 -9.27
C GLU A 172 23.89 -7.43 -8.67
N LEU A 173 23.38 -7.70 -7.47
CA LEU A 173 22.46 -6.77 -6.80
C LEU A 173 23.16 -5.47 -6.37
N ALA A 174 24.46 -5.47 -6.12
CA ALA A 174 25.22 -4.27 -5.74
C ALA A 174 25.16 -3.20 -6.84
N THR A 175 25.22 -3.61 -8.11
CA THR A 175 25.13 -2.71 -9.27
C THR A 175 23.71 -2.23 -9.55
N ALA A 176 22.68 -2.97 -9.10
CA ALA A 176 21.27 -2.67 -9.34
C ALA A 176 20.69 -1.65 -8.34
N THR A 177 21.35 -0.50 -8.15
CA THR A 177 20.98 0.51 -7.14
C THR A 177 19.53 0.98 -7.27
N GLY A 178 19.06 1.24 -8.49
CA GLY A 178 17.68 1.69 -8.74
C GLY A 178 16.64 0.64 -8.36
N PHE A 179 16.93 -0.65 -8.56
CA PHE A 179 16.07 -1.75 -8.12
C PHE A 179 16.02 -1.83 -6.60
N ARG A 180 17.18 -1.87 -5.93
CA ARG A 180 17.26 -1.96 -4.47
C ARG A 180 16.54 -0.82 -3.77
N GLN A 181 16.70 0.41 -4.27
CA GLN A 181 15.99 1.58 -3.73
C GLN A 181 14.47 1.47 -3.90
N ARG A 182 14.00 1.18 -5.13
CA ARG A 182 12.57 1.00 -5.38
C ARG A 182 11.97 -0.11 -4.53
N PHE A 183 12.68 -1.23 -4.39
CA PHE A 183 12.25 -2.35 -3.55
C PHE A 183 12.07 -1.90 -2.09
N ARG A 184 13.06 -1.19 -1.54
CA ARG A 184 13.01 -0.69 -0.18
C ARG A 184 11.91 0.36 0.02
N ILE A 185 11.78 1.33 -0.89
CA ILE A 185 10.72 2.36 -0.83
C ILE A 185 9.35 1.69 -0.82
N LEU A 186 9.07 0.80 -1.76
CA LEU A 186 7.78 0.10 -1.85
C LEU A 186 7.48 -0.73 -0.60
N GLY A 187 8.48 -1.42 -0.05
CA GLY A 187 8.31 -2.20 1.17
C GLY A 187 8.08 -1.34 2.42
N LEU A 188 8.61 -0.11 2.45
CA LEU A 188 8.44 0.82 3.57
C LEU A 188 7.17 1.66 3.50
N LEU A 189 6.52 1.78 2.33
CA LEU A 189 5.26 2.54 2.19
C LEU A 189 4.16 2.04 3.13
N HIS A 190 4.09 0.73 3.33
CA HIS A 190 3.11 0.10 4.21
C HIS A 190 3.81 -0.96 5.08
N LYS A 191 4.84 -0.51 5.83
CA LYS A 191 5.58 -1.42 6.72
C LYS A 191 4.63 -1.94 7.80
N GLY A 192 4.30 -3.23 7.70
CA GLY A 192 3.54 -3.95 8.73
C GLY A 192 4.37 -4.16 10.00
N LYS A 193 3.69 -4.40 11.13
CA LYS A 193 4.33 -4.86 12.37
C LYS A 193 4.60 -6.37 12.27
N ALA A 194 5.52 -6.88 13.10
CA ALA A 194 5.82 -8.33 13.16
C ALA A 194 4.58 -9.20 13.41
N ALA A 195 3.65 -8.72 14.22
CA ALA A 195 2.37 -9.39 14.49
C ALA A 195 1.46 -9.48 13.26
N ASP A 196 1.59 -8.58 12.29
CA ASP A 196 0.70 -8.49 11.15
C ASP A 196 0.82 -9.69 10.20
N GLU A 197 2.00 -10.31 10.13
CA GLU A 197 2.21 -11.51 9.30
C GLU A 197 1.53 -12.74 9.90
N SER A 198 1.66 -12.94 11.21
CA SER A 198 0.98 -14.04 11.90
C SER A 198 -0.54 -13.89 11.85
N GLU A 199 -1.04 -12.66 12.03
CA GLU A 199 -2.45 -12.34 11.88
C GLU A 199 -2.94 -12.53 10.44
N LEU A 200 -2.12 -12.22 9.43
CA LEU A 200 -2.45 -12.44 8.03
C LEU A 200 -2.56 -13.92 7.71
N ARG A 201 -1.63 -14.75 8.20
CA ARG A 201 -1.66 -16.21 8.05
C ARG A 201 -2.87 -16.83 8.75
N ALA A 202 -3.15 -16.42 10.00
CA ALA A 202 -4.32 -16.85 10.73
C ALA A 202 -5.63 -16.48 10.04
N TRP A 203 -5.69 -15.24 9.49
CA TRP A 203 -6.83 -14.78 8.71
C TRP A 203 -7.01 -15.57 7.41
N ALA A 204 -5.93 -15.86 6.69
CA ALA A 204 -6.00 -16.65 5.46
C ALA A 204 -6.49 -18.08 5.70
N ALA A 205 -6.20 -18.65 6.88
CA ALA A 205 -6.67 -19.95 7.31
C ALA A 205 -8.13 -19.94 7.82
N THR A 206 -8.69 -18.76 8.13
CA THR A 206 -10.05 -18.65 8.67
C THR A 206 -11.09 -18.72 7.55
N PRO A 207 -12.08 -19.64 7.61
CA PRO A 207 -13.11 -19.71 6.58
C PRO A 207 -13.94 -18.42 6.55
N SER A 208 -14.21 -17.92 5.33
CA SER A 208 -14.96 -16.68 5.13
C SER A 208 -16.41 -16.82 5.59
N THR A 209 -16.78 -16.19 6.68
CA THR A 209 -18.14 -16.24 7.26
C THR A 209 -19.21 -15.65 6.34
N PHE A 210 -18.85 -14.62 5.54
CA PHE A 210 -19.78 -13.93 4.66
C PHE A 210 -20.05 -14.65 3.33
N ARG A 211 -19.13 -15.47 2.85
CA ARG A 211 -19.25 -16.14 1.52
C ARG A 211 -20.33 -17.20 1.50
N ASN A 212 -20.64 -17.81 2.65
CA ASN A 212 -21.57 -18.93 2.75
C ASN A 212 -23.02 -18.53 3.05
N HIS A 213 -23.31 -17.22 3.29
CA HIS A 213 -24.67 -16.75 3.55
C HIS A 213 -25.25 -16.05 2.31
N ALA A 214 -26.02 -16.80 1.50
CA ALA A 214 -26.67 -16.28 0.29
C ALA A 214 -27.56 -15.05 0.60
N VAL A 215 -28.21 -15.03 1.76
CA VAL A 215 -29.05 -13.92 2.21
C VAL A 215 -28.24 -12.63 2.38
N LEU A 216 -27.06 -12.68 3.01
CA LEU A 216 -26.22 -11.49 3.22
C LEU A 216 -25.61 -10.95 1.92
N ARG A 217 -25.47 -11.78 0.89
CA ARG A 217 -25.04 -11.34 -0.44
C ARG A 217 -26.14 -10.69 -1.25
N ALA A 218 -27.37 -11.20 -1.10
CA ALA A 218 -28.53 -10.69 -1.83
C ALA A 218 -29.09 -9.37 -1.20
N LEU A 219 -28.92 -9.21 0.12
CA LEU A 219 -29.52 -8.10 0.87
C LEU A 219 -29.20 -6.70 0.31
N PRO A 220 -27.92 -6.34 0.00
CA PRO A 220 -27.63 -5.01 -0.56
C PRO A 220 -28.28 -4.79 -1.92
N VAL A 221 -28.32 -5.81 -2.78
CA VAL A 221 -28.94 -5.73 -4.10
C VAL A 221 -30.46 -5.57 -3.96
N LEU A 222 -31.09 -6.36 -3.07
CA LEU A 222 -32.53 -6.28 -2.82
C LEU A 222 -32.93 -4.91 -2.25
N VAL A 223 -32.19 -4.39 -1.29
CA VAL A 223 -32.43 -3.06 -0.69
C VAL A 223 -32.26 -1.96 -1.74
N THR A 224 -31.24 -2.05 -2.58
CA THR A 224 -31.02 -1.07 -3.67
C THR A 224 -32.13 -1.12 -4.70
N LEU A 225 -32.54 -2.31 -5.13
CA LEU A 225 -33.66 -2.48 -6.08
C LEU A 225 -34.99 -1.99 -5.49
N LEU A 226 -35.24 -2.32 -4.22
CA LEU A 226 -36.46 -1.85 -3.54
C LEU A 226 -36.48 -0.31 -3.47
N ASN A 227 -35.39 0.34 -3.08
CA ASN A 227 -35.33 1.81 -3.05
C ASN A 227 -35.48 2.42 -4.44
N ALA A 228 -34.86 1.85 -5.47
CA ALA A 228 -34.97 2.32 -6.84
C ALA A 228 -36.42 2.18 -7.38
N THR A 229 -37.04 1.03 -7.06
CA THR A 229 -38.45 0.80 -7.46
C THR A 229 -39.39 1.78 -6.77
N CYS A 230 -39.27 1.96 -5.45
CA CYS A 230 -40.09 2.92 -4.71
C CYS A 230 -39.89 4.37 -5.18
N PHE A 231 -38.62 4.71 -5.52
CA PHE A 231 -38.30 6.01 -6.10
C PHE A 231 -38.96 6.21 -7.48
N ALA A 232 -38.90 5.22 -8.36
CA ALA A 232 -39.55 5.26 -9.67
C ALA A 232 -41.08 5.40 -9.54
N LEU A 233 -41.69 4.68 -8.60
CA LEU A 233 -43.13 4.80 -8.32
C LEU A 233 -43.52 6.17 -7.73
N MET A 234 -42.63 6.78 -6.94
CA MET A 234 -42.80 8.15 -6.45
C MET A 234 -42.76 9.16 -7.62
N VAL A 235 -41.81 9.02 -8.53
CA VAL A 235 -41.69 9.89 -9.72
C VAL A 235 -42.86 9.72 -10.68
N ALA A 236 -43.49 8.54 -10.70
CA ALA A 236 -44.68 8.24 -11.49
C ALA A 236 -46.01 8.67 -10.79
N ASP A 237 -45.94 9.42 -9.68
CA ASP A 237 -47.08 9.86 -8.85
C ASP A 237 -47.97 8.71 -8.33
N VAL A 238 -47.46 7.46 -8.32
CA VAL A 238 -48.18 6.29 -7.79
C VAL A 238 -48.03 6.17 -6.26
N LEU A 239 -46.87 6.57 -5.72
CA LEU A 239 -46.58 6.54 -4.29
C LEU A 239 -46.34 7.95 -3.75
N PRO A 240 -46.88 8.29 -2.56
CA PRO A 240 -46.59 9.58 -1.93
C PRO A 240 -45.10 9.64 -1.52
N GLY A 241 -44.45 10.80 -1.74
CA GLY A 241 -43.04 11.01 -1.40
C GLY A 241 -42.68 10.72 0.08
N THR A 242 -43.66 10.86 0.96
CA THR A 242 -43.53 10.51 2.39
C THR A 242 -43.27 9.02 2.60
N ALA A 243 -43.87 8.13 1.83
CA ALA A 243 -43.67 6.68 1.93
C ALA A 243 -42.25 6.29 1.50
N TRP A 244 -41.75 6.86 0.40
CA TRP A 244 -40.37 6.66 -0.02
C TRP A 244 -39.38 7.25 1.00
N GLY A 245 -39.68 8.45 1.53
CA GLY A 245 -38.84 9.09 2.55
C GLY A 245 -38.70 8.24 3.85
N LEU A 246 -39.79 7.64 4.29
CA LEU A 246 -39.81 6.75 5.46
C LEU A 246 -39.00 5.47 5.20
N LEU A 247 -39.13 4.86 4.01
CA LEU A 247 -38.34 3.70 3.61
C LEU A 247 -36.85 4.04 3.59
N TRP A 248 -36.47 5.16 2.96
CA TRP A 248 -35.12 5.64 2.87
C TRP A 248 -34.50 5.92 4.24
N PHE A 249 -35.27 6.62 5.10
CA PHE A 249 -34.83 6.88 6.49
C PHE A 249 -34.69 5.61 7.31
N GLY A 250 -35.58 4.62 7.14
CA GLY A 250 -35.46 3.31 7.78
C GLY A 250 -34.21 2.55 7.33
N CYS A 251 -33.91 2.56 6.03
CA CYS A 251 -32.67 1.97 5.50
C CYS A 251 -31.41 2.67 6.01
N LEU A 252 -31.45 4.00 6.14
CA LEU A 252 -30.36 4.82 6.66
C LEU A 252 -30.11 4.54 8.13
N THR A 253 -31.18 4.45 8.94
CA THR A 253 -31.10 4.09 10.37
C THR A 253 -30.52 2.68 10.56
N LEU A 254 -31.01 1.73 9.76
CA LEU A 254 -30.50 0.37 9.77
C LEU A 254 -28.99 0.34 9.42
N SER A 255 -28.59 1.05 8.38
CA SER A 255 -27.17 1.17 7.99
C SER A 255 -26.32 1.78 9.11
N PHE A 256 -26.84 2.80 9.79
CA PHE A 256 -26.15 3.43 10.91
C PHE A 256 -25.94 2.46 12.10
N CYS A 257 -26.93 1.62 12.42
CA CYS A 257 -26.81 0.60 13.44
C CYS A 257 -25.69 -0.42 13.15
N PHE A 258 -25.48 -0.72 11.85
CA PHE A 258 -24.42 -1.66 11.44
C PHE A 258 -23.05 -0.99 11.20
N THR A 259 -22.99 0.33 11.13
CA THR A 259 -21.75 1.09 10.79
C THR A 259 -20.58 0.74 11.69
N GLY A 260 -20.80 0.64 13.00
CA GLY A 260 -19.73 0.30 13.93
C GLY A 260 -19.13 -1.09 13.74
N ARG A 261 -19.96 -2.06 13.34
CA ARG A 261 -19.52 -3.44 13.06
C ARG A 261 -18.82 -3.53 11.70
N ILE A 262 -19.36 -2.85 10.71
CA ILE A 262 -18.77 -2.77 9.36
C ILE A 262 -17.43 -2.04 9.41
N SER A 263 -17.35 -0.90 10.10
CA SER A 263 -16.14 -0.09 10.24
C SER A 263 -14.98 -0.86 10.90
N ARG A 264 -15.25 -1.62 11.96
CA ARG A 264 -14.23 -2.50 12.58
C ARG A 264 -13.75 -3.58 11.60
N THR A 265 -14.67 -4.19 10.88
CA THR A 265 -14.34 -5.21 9.89
C THR A 265 -13.53 -4.60 8.75
N GLN A 266 -13.92 -3.45 8.21
CA GLN A 266 -13.20 -2.73 7.17
C GLN A 266 -11.79 -2.31 7.61
N ALA A 267 -11.61 -1.82 8.84
CA ALA A 267 -10.30 -1.44 9.35
C ALA A 267 -9.32 -2.64 9.39
N VAL A 268 -9.80 -3.81 9.83
CA VAL A 268 -9.01 -5.04 9.86
C VAL A 268 -8.70 -5.52 8.43
N TYR A 269 -9.69 -5.52 7.53
CA TYR A 269 -9.49 -5.93 6.14
C TYR A 269 -8.60 -4.96 5.37
N GLY A 270 -8.79 -3.65 5.54
CA GLY A 270 -8.00 -2.62 4.87
C GLY A 270 -6.51 -2.76 5.18
N LYS A 271 -6.15 -2.96 6.46
CA LYS A 271 -4.75 -3.17 6.84
C LYS A 271 -4.15 -4.42 6.20
N LYS A 272 -4.89 -5.54 6.19
CA LYS A 272 -4.44 -6.80 5.59
C LYS A 272 -4.27 -6.69 4.07
N LEU A 273 -5.18 -5.99 3.40
CA LEU A 273 -5.09 -5.72 1.97
C LEU A 273 -3.91 -4.81 1.62
N GLN A 274 -3.61 -3.80 2.44
CA GLN A 274 -2.42 -2.96 2.25
C GLN A 274 -1.11 -3.76 2.34
N ILE A 275 -1.02 -4.69 3.30
CA ILE A 275 0.14 -5.58 3.43
C ILE A 275 0.27 -6.48 2.20
N LEU A 276 -0.82 -7.14 1.80
CA LEU A 276 -0.84 -7.98 0.60
C LEU A 276 -0.48 -7.20 -0.66
N GLY A 277 -0.99 -5.97 -0.79
CA GLY A 277 -0.65 -5.08 -1.90
C GLY A 277 0.80 -4.67 -1.92
N THR A 278 1.42 -4.54 -0.76
CA THR A 278 2.87 -4.29 -0.68
C THR A 278 3.65 -5.49 -1.20
N TYR A 279 3.33 -6.70 -0.76
CA TYR A 279 3.95 -7.93 -1.29
C TYR A 279 3.72 -8.09 -2.80
N ALA A 280 2.50 -7.81 -3.29
CA ALA A 280 2.19 -7.85 -4.72
C ALA A 280 3.08 -6.89 -5.53
N ARG A 281 3.26 -5.64 -5.06
CA ARG A 281 4.14 -4.66 -5.72
C ARG A 281 5.62 -5.06 -5.68
N LEU A 282 6.09 -5.63 -4.56
CA LEU A 282 7.46 -6.14 -4.45
C LEU A 282 7.70 -7.31 -5.42
N LEU A 283 6.76 -8.26 -5.50
CA LEU A 283 6.83 -9.38 -6.43
C LEU A 283 6.81 -8.91 -7.88
N HIS A 284 5.95 -7.95 -8.22
CA HIS A 284 5.91 -7.37 -9.57
C HIS A 284 7.21 -6.65 -9.93
N LEU A 285 7.81 -5.92 -8.98
CA LEU A 285 9.11 -5.28 -9.18
C LEU A 285 10.22 -6.33 -9.40
N MET A 286 10.21 -7.44 -8.67
CA MET A 286 11.15 -8.54 -8.83
C MET A 286 10.97 -9.25 -10.18
N ASP A 287 9.73 -9.45 -10.62
CA ASP A 287 9.45 -10.08 -11.92
C ASP A 287 9.96 -9.23 -13.08
N GLY A 288 9.82 -7.92 -13.01
CA GLY A 288 10.34 -6.99 -14.01
C GLY A 288 11.86 -6.80 -14.01
N GLN A 289 12.58 -7.25 -12.98
CA GLN A 289 14.04 -7.11 -12.90
C GLN A 289 14.75 -8.23 -13.65
N PRO A 290 15.64 -7.93 -14.63
CA PRO A 290 16.50 -8.93 -15.20
C PRO A 290 17.48 -9.45 -14.13
N MET A 291 17.59 -10.77 -14.01
CA MET A 291 18.51 -11.45 -13.10
C MET A 291 19.34 -12.43 -13.91
N HIS A 292 20.67 -12.40 -13.73
CA HIS A 292 21.62 -13.15 -14.54
C HIS A 292 22.24 -14.31 -13.76
N CYS A 293 22.56 -14.11 -12.48
CA CYS A 293 23.18 -15.19 -11.69
C CYS A 293 22.18 -16.32 -11.40
N PRO A 294 22.65 -17.59 -11.37
CA PRO A 294 21.80 -18.75 -11.17
C PRO A 294 21.00 -18.71 -9.86
N ALA A 295 21.62 -18.23 -8.78
CA ALA A 295 20.96 -18.12 -7.47
C ALA A 295 19.76 -17.18 -7.48
N LEU A 296 19.88 -16.00 -8.14
CA LEU A 296 18.76 -15.04 -8.25
C LEU A 296 17.70 -15.54 -9.23
N LYS A 297 18.09 -16.21 -10.34
CA LYS A 297 17.14 -16.84 -11.25
C LYS A 297 16.33 -17.92 -10.52
N ALA A 298 16.97 -18.80 -9.74
CA ALA A 298 16.28 -19.81 -8.98
C ALA A 298 15.25 -19.23 -7.98
N ILE A 299 15.57 -18.08 -7.35
CA ILE A 299 14.62 -17.37 -6.48
C ILE A 299 13.46 -16.82 -7.32
N LYS A 300 13.76 -16.19 -8.46
CA LYS A 300 12.74 -15.65 -9.38
C LYS A 300 11.84 -16.75 -9.91
N ASP A 301 12.39 -17.91 -10.27
CA ASP A 301 11.64 -19.05 -10.78
C ASP A 301 10.75 -19.69 -9.69
N LYS A 302 11.21 -19.73 -8.43
CA LYS A 302 10.35 -20.16 -7.31
C LYS A 302 9.17 -19.23 -7.06
N ILE A 303 9.35 -17.94 -7.26
CA ILE A 303 8.27 -16.93 -7.14
C ILE A 303 7.33 -17.03 -8.36
N GLY A 304 7.88 -17.35 -9.54
CA GLY A 304 7.16 -17.44 -10.81
C GLY A 304 6.79 -18.86 -11.25
N GLY A 305 7.00 -19.87 -10.40
CA GLY A 305 6.85 -21.29 -10.73
C GLY A 305 5.45 -21.71 -11.19
N ASP A 306 4.44 -20.90 -10.81
CA ASP A 306 3.11 -20.86 -11.45
C ASP A 306 2.90 -19.46 -12.05
N ARG A 307 3.68 -19.15 -13.08
CA ARG A 307 3.72 -17.79 -13.70
C ARG A 307 2.34 -17.23 -14.04
N GLN A 308 1.38 -18.09 -14.40
CA GLN A 308 0.01 -17.66 -14.69
C GLN A 308 -0.81 -17.45 -13.42
N GLU A 309 -0.69 -18.29 -12.41
CA GLU A 309 -1.48 -18.18 -11.18
C GLU A 309 -0.99 -17.05 -10.27
N ALA A 310 0.31 -16.92 -10.05
CA ALA A 310 0.85 -15.84 -9.22
C ALA A 310 0.61 -14.47 -9.86
N SER A 311 0.83 -14.30 -11.16
CA SER A 311 0.57 -13.03 -11.85
C SER A 311 -0.94 -12.73 -11.93
N LEU A 312 -1.78 -13.74 -12.09
CA LEU A 312 -3.24 -13.62 -12.04
C LEU A 312 -3.72 -13.28 -10.62
N ALA A 313 -3.17 -13.92 -9.59
CA ALA A 313 -3.47 -13.60 -8.20
C ALA A 313 -3.05 -12.17 -7.85
N ILE A 314 -1.87 -11.75 -8.27
CA ILE A 314 -1.36 -10.38 -8.09
C ILE A 314 -2.26 -9.37 -8.82
N ARG A 315 -2.63 -9.62 -10.08
CA ARG A 315 -3.54 -8.76 -10.84
C ARG A 315 -4.96 -8.73 -10.26
N ARG A 316 -5.46 -9.85 -9.74
CA ARG A 316 -6.75 -9.90 -9.05
C ARG A 316 -6.71 -9.12 -7.74
N LEU A 317 -5.61 -9.25 -6.99
CA LEU A 317 -5.39 -8.50 -5.76
C LEU A 317 -5.30 -6.99 -6.04
N ASP A 318 -4.57 -6.59 -7.06
CA ASP A 318 -4.43 -5.20 -7.49
C ASP A 318 -5.76 -4.60 -7.95
N LYS A 319 -6.56 -5.39 -8.70
CA LYS A 319 -7.93 -4.99 -9.07
C LYS A 319 -8.85 -4.86 -7.85
N LEU A 320 -8.76 -5.77 -6.88
CA LEU A 320 -9.55 -5.71 -5.66
C LEU A 320 -9.15 -4.49 -4.80
N MET A 321 -7.87 -4.16 -4.73
CA MET A 321 -7.39 -2.98 -4.03
C MET A 321 -7.87 -1.69 -4.69
N ASN A 322 -7.75 -1.58 -6.01
CA ASN A 322 -8.22 -0.41 -6.76
C ASN A 322 -9.75 -0.27 -6.79
N ALA A 323 -10.50 -1.30 -6.43
CA ALA A 323 -11.96 -1.26 -6.31
C ALA A 323 -12.44 -0.91 -4.90
N LEU A 324 -11.54 -0.90 -3.91
CA LEU A 324 -11.83 -0.56 -2.51
C LEU A 324 -11.37 0.86 -2.14
N ASP A 325 -10.49 1.47 -2.95
CA ASP A 325 -10.10 2.88 -2.90
C ASP A 325 -11.08 3.74 -3.75
#